data_7fd8fb18c7041be75e3495e1d39089cd
#
_entry.id   7fd8fb18c7041be75e3495e1d39089cd
#
_cell.length_a   1.000
_cell.length_b   1.000
_cell.length_c   1.000
_cell.angle_alpha   90.00
_cell.angle_beta   90.00
_cell.angle_gamma   90.00
#
_symmetry.space_group_name_H-M   'P 1'
#
loop_
_entity.id
_entity.type
_entity.pdbx_description
1 polymer ?
#
loop_
_entity_poly.entity_id
_entity_poly.type
_entity_poly.pdbx_seq_one_letter_code
_entity_poly.pdbx_strand_id
1 'polypeptide(L)'
;MADGKAGSLTGKVALVTGGSRGIGAGIVRRLAVEGASVAFTYSSSEEKARQLVREIESEGGQVSAFKADSGVVSDLESAVRQTAETLGPLDIFVSNAGILSLGTIDTYRLEDFDRMVNINVRAAFVGVQAAARSMNNGGRIIVIGSNTAIRTAFPGGTVYTLTKAALTGLVRGAAIDLAPRAITVNNVQPGPTLTEMTSDHVDLVKPLIPLKRMGDVSEIASLVTYLASRDAGFITGASVTIDGGYVA
;
A
#
# COMPACT_ATOMS: atom_id res chain seq x y z
N MET A 1 10.66 -21.34 28.25
CA MET A 1 11.29 -20.75 27.08
C MET A 1 10.27 -20.88 25.98
N ALA A 2 9.67 -19.76 25.56
CA ALA A 2 8.73 -19.80 24.45
C ALA A 2 9.53 -20.04 23.16
N ASP A 3 9.28 -21.14 22.49
CA ASP A 3 9.75 -21.36 21.13
C ASP A 3 9.23 -20.21 20.27
N GLY A 4 10.07 -19.21 20.02
CA GLY A 4 9.76 -18.11 19.13
C GLY A 4 9.56 -18.68 17.72
N LYS A 5 8.31 -18.91 17.32
CA LYS A 5 8.00 -19.18 15.92
C LYS A 5 8.59 -18.04 15.10
N ALA A 6 9.53 -18.35 14.24
CA ALA A 6 10.02 -17.38 13.26
C ALA A 6 8.81 -16.77 12.53
N GLY A 7 8.77 -15.45 12.42
CA GLY A 7 7.68 -14.77 11.72
C GLY A 7 7.57 -15.24 10.28
N SER A 8 6.39 -15.13 9.70
CA SER A 8 6.07 -15.67 8.35
C SER A 8 6.90 -15.02 7.22
N LEU A 9 7.53 -13.87 7.49
CA LEU A 9 8.33 -13.09 6.54
C LEU A 9 9.80 -12.95 6.97
N THR A 10 10.28 -13.81 7.88
CA THR A 10 11.68 -13.78 8.33
C THR A 10 12.64 -13.89 7.15
N GLY A 11 13.63 -12.99 7.11
CA GLY A 11 14.64 -12.89 6.05
C GLY A 11 14.13 -12.28 4.75
N LYS A 12 12.92 -11.71 4.72
CA LYS A 12 12.38 -10.98 3.58
C LYS A 12 12.68 -9.50 3.67
N VAL A 13 12.90 -8.87 2.53
CA VAL A 13 13.09 -7.42 2.39
C VAL A 13 11.84 -6.81 1.75
N ALA A 14 11.26 -5.82 2.42
CA ALA A 14 10.05 -5.13 1.97
C ALA A 14 10.29 -3.63 1.76
N LEU A 15 9.63 -3.04 0.74
CA LEU A 15 9.52 -1.59 0.56
C LEU A 15 8.04 -1.19 0.54
N VAL A 16 7.67 -0.21 1.37
CA VAL A 16 6.31 0.37 1.44
C VAL A 16 6.35 1.84 1.07
N THR A 17 5.66 2.26 0.01
CA THR A 17 5.54 3.69 -0.31
C THR A 17 4.51 4.38 0.57
N GLY A 18 4.83 5.60 1.07
CA GLY A 18 3.93 6.34 1.97
C GLY A 18 3.71 5.64 3.31
N GLY A 19 4.76 5.07 3.89
CA GLY A 19 4.70 4.22 5.09
C GLY A 19 4.66 4.95 6.43
N SER A 20 4.73 6.30 6.48
CA SER A 20 4.89 7.03 7.74
C SER A 20 3.61 7.23 8.56
N ARG A 21 2.42 6.97 8.00
CA ARG A 21 1.12 7.16 8.67
C ARG A 21 0.02 6.27 8.09
N GLY A 22 -1.13 6.24 8.79
CA GLY A 22 -2.34 5.55 8.35
C GLY A 22 -2.11 4.09 7.97
N ILE A 23 -2.72 3.62 6.89
CA ILE A 23 -2.62 2.25 6.39
C ILE A 23 -1.16 1.86 6.16
N GLY A 24 -0.36 2.75 5.56
CA GLY A 24 1.06 2.48 5.29
C GLY A 24 1.86 2.17 6.56
N ALA A 25 1.68 2.94 7.63
CA ALA A 25 2.37 2.69 8.90
C ALA A 25 1.92 1.38 9.56
N GLY A 26 0.63 1.05 9.47
CA GLY A 26 0.11 -0.24 9.91
C GLY A 26 0.76 -1.41 9.17
N ILE A 27 0.92 -1.27 7.84
CA ILE A 27 1.60 -2.27 7.00
C ILE A 27 3.08 -2.41 7.40
N VAL A 28 3.80 -1.29 7.55
CA VAL A 28 5.22 -1.29 7.94
C VAL A 28 5.41 -2.02 9.27
N ARG A 29 4.63 -1.68 10.32
CA ARG A 29 4.68 -2.36 11.63
C ARG A 29 4.42 -3.86 11.49
N ARG A 30 3.37 -4.23 10.78
CA ARG A 30 3.00 -5.64 10.68
C ARG A 30 4.04 -6.46 9.93
N LEU A 31 4.59 -5.97 8.84
CA LEU A 31 5.67 -6.66 8.11
C LEU A 31 6.91 -6.84 8.99
N ALA A 32 7.27 -5.82 9.78
CA ALA A 32 8.40 -5.90 10.71
C ALA A 32 8.16 -6.93 11.84
N VAL A 33 6.97 -6.95 12.44
CA VAL A 33 6.57 -7.96 13.45
C VAL A 33 6.65 -9.38 12.89
N GLU A 34 6.35 -9.57 11.60
CA GLU A 34 6.47 -10.86 10.92
C GLU A 34 7.90 -11.19 10.48
N GLY A 35 8.88 -10.37 10.89
CA GLY A 35 10.31 -10.64 10.71
C GLY A 35 10.91 -10.15 9.39
N ALA A 36 10.20 -9.32 8.63
CA ALA A 36 10.77 -8.68 7.45
C ALA A 36 11.67 -7.50 7.84
N SER A 37 12.75 -7.29 7.06
CA SER A 37 13.48 -6.02 7.04
C SER A 37 12.71 -5.04 6.17
N VAL A 38 12.25 -3.91 6.72
CA VAL A 38 11.29 -3.02 6.04
C VAL A 38 11.90 -1.66 5.74
N ALA A 39 11.91 -1.27 4.48
CA ALA A 39 12.07 0.11 4.07
C ALA A 39 10.71 0.76 3.85
N PHE A 40 10.60 2.06 4.11
CA PHE A 40 9.40 2.80 3.73
C PHE A 40 9.73 4.23 3.30
N THR A 41 8.87 4.80 2.45
CA THR A 41 9.03 6.19 2.02
C THR A 41 8.07 7.12 2.76
N TYR A 42 8.49 8.39 2.88
CA TYR A 42 7.67 9.51 3.31
C TYR A 42 8.00 10.76 2.48
N SER A 43 7.05 11.69 2.30
CA SER A 43 7.32 12.96 1.61
C SER A 43 7.50 14.12 2.58
N SER A 44 6.52 14.40 3.43
CA SER A 44 6.50 15.56 4.34
C SER A 44 6.44 15.21 5.83
N SER A 45 6.11 13.96 6.19
CA SER A 45 5.86 13.56 7.58
C SER A 45 7.13 12.96 8.23
N GLU A 46 8.22 13.73 8.27
CA GLU A 46 9.53 13.25 8.75
C GLU A 46 9.49 12.81 10.21
N GLU A 47 8.86 13.59 11.11
CA GLU A 47 8.80 13.24 12.53
C GLU A 47 8.02 11.94 12.78
N LYS A 48 6.90 11.75 12.06
CA LYS A 48 6.15 10.48 12.12
C LYS A 48 6.98 9.31 11.58
N ALA A 49 7.78 9.55 10.54
CA ALA A 49 8.68 8.53 10.02
C ALA A 49 9.76 8.14 11.05
N ARG A 50 10.40 9.13 11.67
CA ARG A 50 11.40 8.91 12.73
C ARG A 50 10.80 8.20 13.96
N GLN A 51 9.57 8.58 14.35
CA GLN A 51 8.88 7.93 15.45
C GLN A 51 8.62 6.45 15.15
N LEU A 52 8.11 6.15 13.94
CA LEU A 52 7.84 4.77 13.52
C LEU A 52 9.13 3.92 13.49
N VAL A 53 10.25 4.51 13.06
CA VAL A 53 11.56 3.82 13.10
C VAL A 53 11.91 3.47 14.54
N ARG A 54 11.90 4.44 15.47
CA ARG A 54 12.22 4.21 16.88
C ARG A 54 11.32 3.14 17.53
N GLU A 55 10.02 3.16 17.23
CA GLU A 55 9.06 2.17 17.73
C GLU A 55 9.46 0.75 17.30
N ILE A 56 9.67 0.54 15.99
CA ILE A 56 9.99 -0.79 15.44
C ILE A 56 11.37 -1.28 15.92
N GLU A 57 12.37 -0.40 15.95
CA GLU A 57 13.71 -0.76 16.45
C GLU A 57 13.69 -1.13 17.95
N SER A 58 12.87 -0.44 18.75
CA SER A 58 12.72 -0.78 20.18
C SER A 58 12.10 -2.17 20.42
N GLU A 59 11.36 -2.68 19.44
CA GLU A 59 10.78 -4.04 19.43
C GLU A 59 11.71 -5.07 18.75
N GLY A 60 12.92 -4.67 18.34
CA GLY A 60 13.91 -5.53 17.70
C GLY A 60 13.73 -5.72 16.19
N GLY A 61 12.83 -4.98 15.57
CA GLY A 61 12.63 -5.00 14.11
C GLY A 61 13.70 -4.21 13.37
N GLN A 62 13.93 -4.56 12.10
CA GLN A 62 14.84 -3.85 11.20
C GLN A 62 14.04 -2.97 10.25
N VAL A 63 14.26 -1.64 10.31
CA VAL A 63 13.50 -0.69 9.51
C VAL A 63 14.36 0.48 9.02
N SER A 64 14.05 1.02 7.84
CA SER A 64 14.70 2.21 7.27
C SER A 64 13.65 3.14 6.64
N ALA A 65 13.80 4.45 6.84
CA ALA A 65 12.90 5.45 6.29
C ALA A 65 13.63 6.32 5.25
N PHE A 66 13.06 6.45 4.05
CA PHE A 66 13.62 7.27 2.97
C PHE A 66 12.67 8.42 2.63
N LYS A 67 13.21 9.64 2.52
CA LYS A 67 12.43 10.76 2.00
C LYS A 67 12.31 10.62 0.49
N ALA A 68 11.09 10.50 0.00
CA ALA A 68 10.78 10.37 -1.43
C ALA A 68 9.39 10.89 -1.72
N ASP A 69 9.25 11.74 -2.72
CA ASP A 69 7.98 12.19 -3.26
C ASP A 69 7.50 11.19 -4.33
N SER A 70 6.37 10.54 -4.07
CA SER A 70 5.78 9.59 -5.02
C SER A 70 5.38 10.23 -6.35
N GLY A 71 5.22 11.55 -6.41
CA GLY A 71 5.00 12.29 -7.66
C GLY A 71 6.25 12.46 -8.52
N VAL A 72 7.44 12.12 -7.99
CA VAL A 72 8.74 12.26 -8.66
C VAL A 72 9.31 10.89 -9.00
N VAL A 73 9.47 10.59 -10.28
CA VAL A 73 9.92 9.27 -10.77
C VAL A 73 11.27 8.87 -10.19
N SER A 74 12.26 9.79 -10.23
CA SER A 74 13.61 9.54 -9.71
C SER A 74 13.63 9.20 -8.23
N ASP A 75 12.71 9.75 -7.43
CA ASP A 75 12.62 9.48 -6.00
C ASP A 75 12.15 8.04 -5.75
N LEU A 76 11.15 7.57 -6.50
CA LEU A 76 10.66 6.19 -6.41
C LEU A 76 11.72 5.18 -6.84
N GLU A 77 12.41 5.43 -7.97
CA GLU A 77 13.51 4.58 -8.43
C GLU A 77 14.66 4.55 -7.43
N SER A 78 14.97 5.73 -6.83
CA SER A 78 15.98 5.85 -5.80
C SER A 78 15.60 5.08 -4.52
N ALA A 79 14.33 5.14 -4.09
CA ALA A 79 13.86 4.41 -2.92
C ALA A 79 14.01 2.89 -3.09
N VAL A 80 13.68 2.35 -4.28
CA VAL A 80 13.89 0.92 -4.60
C VAL A 80 15.37 0.57 -4.55
N ARG A 81 16.24 1.38 -5.17
CA ARG A 81 17.68 1.15 -5.16
C ARG A 81 18.26 1.21 -3.74
N GLN A 82 17.95 2.27 -2.98
CA GLN A 82 18.40 2.43 -1.58
C GLN A 82 17.94 1.27 -0.70
N THR A 83 16.73 0.74 -0.91
CA THR A 83 16.24 -0.44 -0.20
C THR A 83 17.16 -1.63 -0.46
N ALA A 84 17.50 -1.90 -1.72
CA ALA A 84 18.36 -3.01 -2.09
C ALA A 84 19.80 -2.84 -1.55
N GLU A 85 20.32 -1.61 -1.54
CA GLU A 85 21.65 -1.28 -1.01
C GLU A 85 21.72 -1.40 0.52
N THR A 86 20.62 -1.05 1.23
CA THR A 86 20.61 -0.99 2.70
C THR A 86 20.19 -2.30 3.35
N LEU A 87 19.18 -2.98 2.79
CA LEU A 87 18.55 -4.15 3.40
C LEU A 87 18.75 -5.45 2.60
N GLY A 88 19.21 -5.35 1.37
CA GLY A 88 19.35 -6.49 0.46
C GLY A 88 18.29 -6.57 -0.63
N PRO A 89 18.33 -7.60 -1.47
CA PRO A 89 17.43 -7.75 -2.62
C PRO A 89 15.95 -7.70 -2.22
N LEU A 90 15.16 -6.95 -2.99
CA LEU A 90 13.74 -6.74 -2.70
C LEU A 90 12.91 -8.02 -2.92
N ASP A 91 12.16 -8.43 -1.90
CA ASP A 91 11.20 -9.54 -1.97
C ASP A 91 9.75 -9.04 -2.06
N ILE A 92 9.42 -7.95 -1.38
CA ILE A 92 8.06 -7.45 -1.21
C ILE A 92 8.01 -5.96 -1.55
N PHE A 93 7.11 -5.58 -2.45
CA PHE A 93 6.83 -4.17 -2.74
C PHE A 93 5.38 -3.85 -2.47
N VAL A 94 5.12 -2.83 -1.65
CA VAL A 94 3.77 -2.33 -1.36
C VAL A 94 3.63 -0.90 -1.89
N SER A 95 2.87 -0.73 -2.98
CA SER A 95 2.49 0.58 -3.51
C SER A 95 1.29 1.11 -2.74
N ASN A 96 1.56 1.89 -1.66
CA ASN A 96 0.51 2.41 -0.79
C ASN A 96 0.32 3.92 -0.91
N ALA A 97 1.33 4.69 -1.29
CA ALA A 97 1.20 6.14 -1.41
C ALA A 97 0.01 6.55 -2.28
N GLY A 98 -0.77 7.50 -1.81
CA GLY A 98 -1.93 8.02 -2.53
C GLY A 98 -2.52 9.25 -1.85
N ILE A 99 -3.28 10.01 -2.62
CA ILE A 99 -4.01 11.20 -2.17
C ILE A 99 -5.48 11.10 -2.53
N LEU A 100 -6.30 11.83 -1.81
CA LEU A 100 -7.72 12.06 -2.07
C LEU A 100 -7.95 13.56 -2.20
N SER A 101 -8.59 13.96 -3.30
CA SER A 101 -9.17 15.29 -3.49
C SER A 101 -10.58 15.11 -4.03
N LEU A 102 -11.54 15.84 -3.48
CA LEU A 102 -12.94 15.76 -3.83
C LEU A 102 -13.36 16.99 -4.65
N GLY A 103 -14.24 16.77 -5.60
CA GLY A 103 -14.85 17.82 -6.42
C GLY A 103 -15.79 17.24 -7.45
N THR A 104 -16.87 17.96 -7.78
CA THR A 104 -17.82 17.51 -8.79
C THR A 104 -17.23 17.59 -10.18
N ILE A 105 -17.70 16.74 -11.10
CA ILE A 105 -17.10 16.57 -12.42
C ILE A 105 -17.08 17.87 -13.25
N ASP A 106 -18.06 18.74 -13.05
CA ASP A 106 -18.23 20.00 -13.76
C ASP A 106 -17.32 21.12 -13.25
N THR A 107 -16.81 21.03 -12.03
CA THR A 107 -15.97 22.07 -11.39
C THR A 107 -14.58 21.57 -11.00
N TYR A 108 -14.26 20.31 -11.26
CA TYR A 108 -12.97 19.72 -10.87
C TYR A 108 -11.82 20.38 -11.65
N ARG A 109 -10.80 20.86 -10.93
CA ARG A 109 -9.66 21.53 -11.56
C ARG A 109 -8.73 20.53 -12.24
N LEU A 110 -8.24 20.84 -13.43
CA LEU A 110 -7.33 19.95 -14.16
C LEU A 110 -6.00 19.75 -13.43
N GLU A 111 -5.49 20.76 -12.72
CA GLU A 111 -4.26 20.63 -11.95
C GLU A 111 -4.41 19.61 -10.80
N ASP A 112 -5.58 19.55 -10.16
CA ASP A 112 -5.88 18.58 -9.11
C ASP A 112 -6.08 17.17 -9.71
N PHE A 113 -6.67 17.09 -10.89
CA PHE A 113 -6.76 15.85 -11.66
C PHE A 113 -5.37 15.31 -12.01
N ASP A 114 -4.52 16.12 -12.61
CA ASP A 114 -3.16 15.73 -13.02
C ASP A 114 -2.34 15.30 -11.82
N ARG A 115 -2.43 16.04 -10.70
CA ARG A 115 -1.76 15.68 -9.45
C ARG A 115 -2.22 14.34 -8.92
N MET A 116 -3.55 14.10 -8.91
CA MET A 116 -4.10 12.82 -8.40
C MET A 116 -3.72 11.65 -9.30
N VAL A 117 -3.78 11.81 -10.62
CA VAL A 117 -3.33 10.79 -11.59
C VAL A 117 -1.84 10.53 -11.44
N ASN A 118 -1.01 11.57 -11.29
CA ASN A 118 0.42 11.42 -11.10
C ASN A 118 0.76 10.60 -9.84
N ILE A 119 0.13 10.91 -8.70
CA ILE A 119 0.44 10.23 -7.42
C ILE A 119 -0.25 8.87 -7.30
N ASN A 120 -1.53 8.74 -7.71
CA ASN A 120 -2.27 7.50 -7.48
C ASN A 120 -2.07 6.45 -8.58
N VAL A 121 -1.77 6.87 -9.82
CA VAL A 121 -1.68 5.96 -10.98
C VAL A 121 -0.26 5.86 -11.49
N ARG A 122 0.33 6.99 -11.92
CA ARG A 122 1.68 7.00 -12.49
C ARG A 122 2.72 6.50 -11.50
N ALA A 123 2.65 6.97 -10.25
CA ALA A 123 3.58 6.52 -9.21
C ALA A 123 3.44 5.02 -8.91
N ALA A 124 2.22 4.49 -8.88
CA ALA A 124 2.01 3.05 -8.72
C ALA A 124 2.64 2.25 -9.88
N PHE A 125 2.43 2.69 -11.13
CA PHE A 125 3.06 2.08 -12.29
C PHE A 125 4.58 2.11 -12.20
N VAL A 126 5.18 3.28 -11.94
CA VAL A 126 6.63 3.45 -11.82
C VAL A 126 7.20 2.60 -10.69
N GLY A 127 6.55 2.60 -9.52
CA GLY A 127 6.96 1.80 -8.37
C GLY A 127 6.93 0.30 -8.67
N VAL A 128 5.86 -0.20 -9.28
CA VAL A 128 5.75 -1.60 -9.73
C VAL A 128 6.84 -1.94 -10.73
N GLN A 129 7.08 -1.07 -11.71
CA GLN A 129 8.13 -1.28 -12.73
C GLN A 129 9.53 -1.31 -12.11
N ALA A 130 9.86 -0.35 -11.23
CA ALA A 130 11.15 -0.29 -10.54
C ALA A 130 11.36 -1.51 -9.63
N ALA A 131 10.35 -1.87 -8.84
CA ALA A 131 10.39 -3.06 -8.01
C ALA A 131 10.58 -4.34 -8.84
N ALA A 132 9.83 -4.51 -9.93
CA ALA A 132 9.94 -5.68 -10.81
C ALA A 132 11.33 -5.84 -11.40
N ARG A 133 12.03 -4.73 -11.71
CA ARG A 133 13.43 -4.77 -12.20
C ARG A 133 14.44 -5.18 -11.13
N SER A 134 14.17 -4.84 -9.86
CA SER A 134 15.10 -5.02 -8.75
C SER A 134 14.87 -6.30 -7.95
N MET A 135 13.64 -6.84 -7.92
CA MET A 135 13.33 -7.99 -7.07
C MET A 135 13.72 -9.34 -7.70
N ASN A 136 14.00 -10.30 -6.81
CA ASN A 136 14.24 -11.67 -7.21
C ASN A 136 12.97 -12.36 -7.72
N ASN A 137 13.13 -13.53 -8.35
CA ASN A 137 12.02 -14.39 -8.70
C ASN A 137 11.28 -14.84 -7.42
N GLY A 138 9.97 -15.01 -7.52
CA GLY A 138 9.12 -15.35 -6.38
C GLY A 138 8.73 -14.15 -5.51
N GLY A 139 8.95 -12.91 -5.97
CA GLY A 139 8.59 -11.69 -5.28
C GLY A 139 7.09 -11.48 -5.12
N ARG A 140 6.71 -10.50 -4.31
CA ARG A 140 5.33 -10.12 -4.00
C ARG A 140 5.13 -8.64 -4.22
N ILE A 141 4.18 -8.27 -5.07
CA ILE A 141 3.80 -6.87 -5.31
C ILE A 141 2.35 -6.69 -4.87
N ILE A 142 2.11 -5.76 -3.95
CA ILE A 142 0.78 -5.44 -3.45
C ILE A 142 0.50 -3.95 -3.71
N VAL A 143 -0.60 -3.66 -4.37
CA VAL A 143 -1.05 -2.30 -4.63
C VAL A 143 -2.22 -1.98 -3.71
N ILE A 144 -2.21 -0.83 -3.05
CA ILE A 144 -3.32 -0.39 -2.19
C ILE A 144 -4.28 0.47 -3.02
N GLY A 145 -5.35 -0.18 -3.44
CA GLY A 145 -6.47 0.41 -4.16
C GLY A 145 -7.47 1.11 -3.24
N SER A 146 -8.74 0.88 -3.54
CA SER A 146 -9.90 1.28 -2.72
C SER A 146 -11.13 0.53 -3.21
N ASN A 147 -12.09 0.27 -2.34
CA ASN A 147 -13.41 -0.24 -2.71
C ASN A 147 -14.20 0.75 -3.60
N THR A 148 -13.80 2.02 -3.65
CA THR A 148 -14.37 3.01 -4.60
C THR A 148 -14.15 2.62 -6.06
N ALA A 149 -13.17 1.76 -6.36
CA ALA A 149 -12.99 1.19 -7.70
C ALA A 149 -14.17 0.30 -8.14
N ILE A 150 -14.98 -0.18 -7.20
CA ILE A 150 -16.19 -1.00 -7.43
C ILE A 150 -17.43 -0.11 -7.41
N ARG A 151 -17.55 0.76 -6.39
CA ARG A 151 -18.71 1.61 -6.18
C ARG A 151 -18.31 2.98 -5.66
N THR A 152 -18.65 4.03 -6.40
CA THR A 152 -18.57 5.42 -5.93
C THR A 152 -19.80 5.71 -5.07
N ALA A 153 -19.62 5.87 -3.77
CA ALA A 153 -20.72 5.99 -2.82
C ALA A 153 -21.05 7.43 -2.40
N PHE A 154 -20.30 8.43 -2.90
CA PHE A 154 -20.49 9.84 -2.51
C PHE A 154 -20.21 10.78 -3.70
N PRO A 155 -20.87 11.94 -3.74
CA PRO A 155 -20.58 12.98 -4.75
C PRO A 155 -19.14 13.49 -4.65
N GLY A 156 -18.56 13.90 -5.78
CA GLY A 156 -17.21 14.44 -5.83
C GLY A 156 -16.09 13.39 -5.86
N GLY A 157 -16.41 12.11 -5.81
CA GLY A 157 -15.43 11.02 -5.83
C GLY A 157 -14.97 10.58 -7.23
N THR A 158 -15.41 11.24 -8.32
CA THR A 158 -15.20 10.76 -9.70
C THR A 158 -13.74 10.53 -10.03
N VAL A 159 -12.87 11.52 -9.81
CA VAL A 159 -11.43 11.42 -10.14
C VAL A 159 -10.73 10.41 -9.25
N TYR A 160 -11.06 10.38 -7.96
CA TYR A 160 -10.51 9.37 -7.06
C TYR A 160 -10.89 7.95 -7.49
N THR A 161 -12.16 7.72 -7.78
CA THR A 161 -12.66 6.43 -8.34
C THR A 161 -11.92 6.04 -9.60
N LEU A 162 -11.77 6.98 -10.57
CA LEU A 162 -11.02 6.76 -11.80
C LEU A 162 -9.59 6.29 -11.48
N THR A 163 -8.88 6.98 -10.58
CA THR A 163 -7.50 6.61 -10.24
C THR A 163 -7.43 5.23 -9.58
N LYS A 164 -8.36 4.90 -8.69
CA LYS A 164 -8.37 3.61 -7.99
C LYS A 164 -8.84 2.45 -8.87
N ALA A 165 -9.73 2.71 -9.83
CA ALA A 165 -10.11 1.74 -10.85
C ALA A 165 -8.96 1.42 -11.82
N ALA A 166 -8.13 2.41 -12.18
CA ALA A 166 -6.95 2.21 -13.02
C ALA A 166 -5.96 1.20 -12.41
N LEU A 167 -5.83 1.15 -11.08
CA LEU A 167 -4.96 0.19 -10.40
C LEU A 167 -5.39 -1.27 -10.60
N THR A 168 -6.68 -1.52 -10.80
CA THR A 168 -7.19 -2.87 -11.13
C THR A 168 -6.66 -3.36 -12.48
N GLY A 169 -6.61 -2.46 -13.46
CA GLY A 169 -6.02 -2.76 -14.77
C GLY A 169 -4.51 -2.99 -14.69
N LEU A 170 -3.80 -2.10 -13.98
CA LEU A 170 -2.36 -2.24 -13.73
C LEU A 170 -2.01 -3.59 -13.13
N VAL A 171 -2.72 -3.99 -12.08
CA VAL A 171 -2.46 -5.25 -11.36
C VAL A 171 -2.68 -6.46 -12.24
N ARG A 172 -3.76 -6.49 -13.03
CA ARG A 172 -4.04 -7.61 -13.94
C ARG A 172 -2.97 -7.77 -15.02
N GLY A 173 -2.57 -6.66 -15.66
CA GLY A 173 -1.51 -6.69 -16.68
C GLY A 173 -0.17 -7.11 -16.10
N ALA A 174 0.26 -6.45 -15.02
CA ALA A 174 1.54 -6.76 -14.37
C ALA A 174 1.61 -8.21 -13.82
N ALA A 175 0.49 -8.78 -13.38
CA ALA A 175 0.43 -10.16 -12.92
C ALA A 175 0.76 -11.14 -14.05
N ILE A 176 0.28 -10.91 -15.26
CA ILE A 176 0.58 -11.73 -16.45
C ILE A 176 2.05 -11.55 -16.88
N ASP A 177 2.50 -10.29 -16.94
CA ASP A 177 3.88 -9.99 -17.37
C ASP A 177 4.94 -10.59 -16.44
N LEU A 178 4.66 -10.67 -15.14
CA LEU A 178 5.60 -11.11 -14.11
C LEU A 178 5.42 -12.58 -13.69
N ALA A 179 4.38 -13.27 -14.14
CA ALA A 179 4.13 -14.68 -13.86
C ALA A 179 5.31 -15.60 -14.23
N PRO A 180 6.05 -15.42 -15.36
CA PRO A 180 7.22 -16.25 -15.68
C PRO A 180 8.34 -16.20 -14.63
N ARG A 181 8.36 -15.14 -13.80
CA ARG A 181 9.29 -14.98 -12.68
C ARG A 181 8.70 -15.42 -11.34
N ALA A 182 7.53 -16.05 -11.34
CA ALA A 182 6.77 -16.39 -10.13
C ALA A 182 6.52 -15.19 -9.18
N ILE A 183 6.51 -13.95 -9.71
CA ILE A 183 6.16 -12.74 -8.97
C ILE A 183 4.65 -12.60 -9.02
N THR A 184 4.01 -12.51 -7.85
CA THR A 184 2.58 -12.25 -7.78
C THR A 184 2.32 -10.74 -7.65
N VAL A 185 1.26 -10.26 -8.30
CA VAL A 185 0.82 -8.86 -8.24
C VAL A 185 -0.65 -8.83 -7.86
N ASN A 186 -0.98 -8.23 -6.70
CA ASN A 186 -2.35 -8.18 -6.21
C ASN A 186 -2.74 -6.77 -5.74
N ASN A 187 -4.04 -6.49 -5.77
CA ASN A 187 -4.65 -5.25 -5.31
C ASN A 187 -5.43 -5.51 -4.02
N VAL A 188 -5.14 -4.78 -2.96
CA VAL A 188 -6.00 -4.70 -1.77
C VAL A 188 -6.87 -3.46 -1.92
N GLN A 189 -8.18 -3.61 -1.76
CA GLN A 189 -9.17 -2.54 -1.88
C GLN A 189 -9.82 -2.26 -0.52
N PRO A 190 -9.18 -1.42 0.32
CA PRO A 190 -9.78 -1.03 1.59
C PRO A 190 -11.08 -0.26 1.39
N GLY A 191 -12.03 -0.50 2.28
CA GLY A 191 -13.15 0.38 2.53
C GLY A 191 -12.82 1.46 3.54
N PRO A 192 -13.86 2.07 4.15
CA PRO A 192 -13.68 3.08 5.18
C PRO A 192 -12.88 2.53 6.36
N THR A 193 -11.64 2.99 6.49
CA THR A 193 -10.67 2.56 7.50
C THR A 193 -10.34 3.74 8.41
N LEU A 194 -10.26 3.52 9.71
CA LEU A 194 -9.97 4.56 10.70
C LEU A 194 -8.51 5.02 10.55
N THR A 195 -8.33 6.24 10.07
CA THR A 195 -7.05 6.91 9.89
C THR A 195 -7.22 8.41 10.15
N GLU A 196 -6.13 9.17 10.20
CA GLU A 196 -6.21 10.64 10.27
C GLU A 196 -7.00 11.27 9.10
N MET A 197 -7.02 10.62 7.93
CA MET A 197 -7.74 11.09 6.74
C MET A 197 -9.26 10.94 6.89
N THR A 198 -9.72 10.01 7.71
CA THR A 198 -11.14 9.61 7.80
C THR A 198 -11.77 9.89 9.17
N SER A 199 -11.00 10.37 10.15
CA SER A 199 -11.44 10.60 11.53
C SER A 199 -12.68 11.51 11.62
N ASP A 200 -12.75 12.55 10.79
CA ASP A 200 -13.82 13.55 10.82
C ASP A 200 -15.12 13.07 10.17
N HIS A 201 -15.09 11.90 9.51
CA HIS A 201 -16.24 11.36 8.76
C HIS A 201 -16.79 10.05 9.35
N VAL A 202 -16.31 9.63 10.51
CA VAL A 202 -16.69 8.34 11.13
C VAL A 202 -18.19 8.23 11.33
N ASP A 203 -18.83 9.24 11.91
CA ASP A 203 -20.26 9.22 12.22
C ASP A 203 -21.15 9.21 10.97
N LEU A 204 -20.66 9.77 9.86
CA LEU A 204 -21.36 9.76 8.58
C LEU A 204 -21.24 8.41 7.85
N VAL A 205 -20.08 7.78 7.94
CA VAL A 205 -19.73 6.61 7.13
C VAL A 205 -20.06 5.30 7.84
N LYS A 206 -19.82 5.22 9.15
CA LYS A 206 -20.05 4.02 9.97
C LYS A 206 -21.47 3.42 9.82
N PRO A 207 -22.57 4.20 9.78
CA PRO A 207 -23.92 3.66 9.59
C PRO A 207 -24.12 2.96 8.25
N LEU A 208 -23.34 3.33 7.23
CA LEU A 208 -23.43 2.79 5.87
C LEU A 208 -22.70 1.44 5.73
N ILE A 209 -21.84 1.09 6.67
CA ILE A 209 -21.08 -0.15 6.66
C ILE A 209 -21.94 -1.26 7.29
N PRO A 210 -22.19 -2.40 6.61
CA PRO A 210 -22.95 -3.51 7.18
C PRO A 210 -22.44 -4.00 8.54
N LEU A 211 -21.10 -4.12 8.72
CA LEU A 211 -20.50 -4.49 10.01
C LEU A 211 -20.54 -3.39 11.07
N LYS A 212 -21.15 -2.21 10.79
CA LYS A 212 -21.40 -1.11 11.75
C LYS A 212 -20.16 -0.59 12.47
N ARG A 213 -19.00 -0.70 11.85
CA ARG A 213 -17.74 -0.12 12.31
C ARG A 213 -16.84 0.28 11.15
N MET A 214 -15.93 1.19 11.39
CA MET A 214 -14.79 1.41 10.49
C MET A 214 -13.85 0.20 10.54
N GLY A 215 -13.14 -0.06 9.44
CA GLY A 215 -12.02 -0.98 9.44
C GLY A 215 -10.85 -0.43 10.27
N ASP A 216 -10.05 -1.32 10.85
CA ASP A 216 -8.80 -0.97 11.49
C ASP A 216 -7.62 -1.13 10.53
N VAL A 217 -6.58 -0.30 10.67
CA VAL A 217 -5.37 -0.40 9.83
C VAL A 217 -4.67 -1.75 9.97
N SER A 218 -4.77 -2.39 11.13
CA SER A 218 -4.23 -3.73 11.38
C SER A 218 -4.91 -4.82 10.56
N GLU A 219 -6.20 -4.67 10.24
CA GLU A 219 -6.94 -5.61 9.37
C GLU A 219 -6.43 -5.54 7.94
N ILE A 220 -6.19 -4.31 7.43
CA ILE A 220 -5.60 -4.11 6.11
C ILE A 220 -4.17 -4.66 6.07
N ALA A 221 -3.36 -4.36 7.11
CA ALA A 221 -1.99 -4.84 7.23
C ALA A 221 -1.92 -6.38 7.28
N SER A 222 -2.87 -7.04 7.95
CA SER A 222 -2.96 -8.49 8.02
C SER A 222 -3.20 -9.12 6.64
N LEU A 223 -4.11 -8.55 5.84
CA LEU A 223 -4.36 -9.01 4.48
C LEU A 223 -3.13 -8.79 3.57
N VAL A 224 -2.47 -7.63 3.68
CA VAL A 224 -1.23 -7.35 2.94
C VAL A 224 -0.15 -8.37 3.32
N THR A 225 0.02 -8.66 4.59
CA THR A 225 0.99 -9.64 5.08
C THR A 225 0.70 -11.05 4.57
N TYR A 226 -0.58 -11.46 4.56
CA TYR A 226 -0.98 -12.73 3.97
C TYR A 226 -0.61 -12.80 2.48
N LEU A 227 -0.94 -11.76 1.70
CA LEU A 227 -0.60 -11.70 0.27
C LEU A 227 0.92 -11.64 0.02
N ALA A 228 1.70 -11.14 0.97
CA ALA A 228 3.16 -11.12 0.93
C ALA A 228 3.78 -12.49 1.30
N SER A 229 3.04 -13.39 1.93
CA SER A 229 3.52 -14.68 2.41
C SER A 229 3.64 -15.73 1.28
N ARG A 230 4.20 -16.89 1.63
CA ARG A 230 4.24 -18.06 0.76
C ARG A 230 2.84 -18.66 0.52
N ASP A 231 1.96 -18.53 1.50
CA ASP A 231 0.63 -19.14 1.48
C ASP A 231 -0.27 -18.54 0.40
N ALA A 232 0.00 -17.29 -0.01
CA ALA A 232 -0.69 -16.60 -1.09
C ALA A 232 -0.02 -16.82 -2.47
N GLY A 233 0.90 -17.77 -2.62
CA GLY A 233 1.70 -17.95 -3.83
C GLY A 233 0.91 -18.28 -5.10
N PHE A 234 -0.37 -18.67 -4.99
CA PHE A 234 -1.25 -18.95 -6.13
C PHE A 234 -2.30 -17.83 -6.35
N ILE A 235 -2.18 -16.72 -5.61
CA ILE A 235 -3.04 -15.54 -5.78
C ILE A 235 -2.27 -14.49 -6.57
N THR A 236 -2.68 -14.20 -7.81
CA THR A 236 -2.12 -13.15 -8.64
C THR A 236 -3.17 -12.53 -9.55
N GLY A 237 -3.06 -11.23 -9.86
CA GLY A 237 -4.03 -10.48 -10.65
C GLY A 237 -5.35 -10.18 -9.91
N ALA A 238 -5.44 -10.53 -8.63
CA ALA A 238 -6.65 -10.39 -7.85
C ALA A 238 -6.81 -8.97 -7.27
N SER A 239 -8.08 -8.54 -7.15
CA SER A 239 -8.47 -7.40 -6.33
C SER A 239 -9.28 -7.93 -5.15
N VAL A 240 -8.73 -7.79 -3.94
CA VAL A 240 -9.35 -8.28 -2.71
C VAL A 240 -9.91 -7.10 -1.92
N THR A 241 -11.23 -7.05 -1.82
CA THR A 241 -11.94 -6.01 -1.07
C THR A 241 -12.00 -6.37 0.41
N ILE A 242 -11.72 -5.37 1.27
CA ILE A 242 -11.79 -5.46 2.71
C ILE A 242 -12.46 -4.19 3.25
N ASP A 243 -13.79 -4.23 3.40
CA ASP A 243 -14.60 -3.03 3.61
C ASP A 243 -15.82 -3.21 4.54
N GLY A 244 -15.93 -4.34 5.22
CA GLY A 244 -17.07 -4.64 6.10
C GLY A 244 -18.40 -4.77 5.38
N GLY A 245 -18.40 -5.09 4.07
CA GLY A 245 -19.58 -5.25 3.23
C GLY A 245 -20.09 -3.94 2.61
N TYR A 246 -19.31 -2.86 2.64
CA TYR A 246 -19.76 -1.54 2.17
C TYR A 246 -20.17 -1.50 0.70
N VAL A 247 -19.60 -2.36 -0.15
CA VAL A 247 -19.92 -2.46 -1.59
C VAL A 247 -20.67 -3.74 -1.96
N ALA A 248 -21.10 -4.53 -0.98
CA ALA A 248 -21.87 -5.75 -1.19
C ALA A 248 -23.29 -5.44 -1.67
#